data_66152d6b3b6ad3f5b5d02b8beca585c7
#
_entry.id   66152d6b3b6ad3f5b5d02b8beca585c7
#
_cell.length_a   1.000
_cell.length_b   1.000
_cell.length_c   1.000
_cell.angle_alpha   90.00
_cell.angle_beta   90.00
_cell.angle_gamma   90.00
#
_symmetry.space_group_name_H-M   'P 1'
#
loop_
_entity.id
_entity.type
_entity.pdbx_description
1 polymer ?
#
loop_
_entity_poly.entity_id
_entity_poly.type
_entity_poly.pdbx_seq_one_letter_code
_entity_poly.pdbx_strand_id
1 'polypeptide(L)'
;ISEQRKPEQHKIAVELANIARSEDPTRPVTAGANHTEAGYNGFQKTIDVFGYNYKPQEYGKFRAANPSIPLFASETASTISSRGEYFFPVVDDKSKGQAEFQMSSYDLYAPPWATPPDWEFVGQDKNPFTAGEFVWTGFDYLGEPTPYDWRTKTMPNVSDPALRKQLEDELAKNGFIQLFSRSSYFGIVDLADFKKDRFYIYQARWRPNLPMAHILPHWNWPERVGQVTPVHVYTSGDEAELFLNGKSLGRKKRGEFEYRFRWDDVVYEPGELKVVAYKNGKKWAEDVVRTTGGASAISMEADRASIIADGRDLAFITVRINDKDGLMVPRSKNSVRFGISGPGEIVATDNGDATDLVSFQSTTRKAYNGMALIIVRGIKGKPGKITVRAISDGLRMGSSSIVVR
;
A
#
# COMPACT_ATOMS: atom_id res chain seq x y z
N ILE A 1 5.45 -22.60 -12.92
CA ILE A 1 5.17 -22.89 -14.34
C ILE A 1 4.65 -21.61 -14.98
N SER A 2 5.51 -20.87 -15.68
CA SER A 2 5.15 -19.56 -16.26
C SER A 2 4.53 -19.66 -17.66
N GLU A 3 4.87 -20.70 -18.42
CA GLU A 3 4.45 -20.85 -19.81
C GLU A 3 3.29 -21.85 -19.97
N GLN A 4 2.17 -21.62 -19.26
CA GLN A 4 1.01 -22.52 -19.26
C GLN A 4 0.37 -22.70 -20.65
N ARG A 5 0.76 -21.87 -21.65
CA ARG A 5 0.37 -22.03 -23.07
C ARG A 5 0.91 -23.26 -23.73
N LYS A 6 2.06 -23.76 -23.26
CA LYS A 6 2.85 -24.80 -23.90
C LYS A 6 2.47 -26.19 -23.38
N PRO A 7 2.09 -27.16 -24.24
CA PRO A 7 1.68 -28.48 -23.80
C PRO A 7 2.74 -29.26 -22.99
N GLU A 8 4.02 -29.04 -23.25
CA GLU A 8 5.10 -29.64 -22.46
C GLU A 8 5.10 -29.23 -21.01
N GLN A 9 4.61 -28.02 -20.69
CA GLN A 9 4.46 -27.52 -19.31
C GLN A 9 3.32 -28.21 -18.55
N HIS A 10 2.34 -28.76 -19.27
CA HIS A 10 1.23 -29.48 -18.63
C HIS A 10 1.71 -30.79 -17.97
N LYS A 11 2.71 -31.47 -18.54
CA LYS A 11 3.31 -32.66 -17.92
C LYS A 11 3.97 -32.31 -16.57
N ILE A 12 4.69 -31.20 -16.53
CA ILE A 12 5.32 -30.71 -15.30
C ILE A 12 4.24 -30.34 -14.29
N ALA A 13 3.12 -29.69 -14.71
CA ALA A 13 2.02 -29.37 -13.84
C ALA A 13 1.37 -30.61 -13.20
N VAL A 14 1.17 -31.67 -13.98
CA VAL A 14 0.64 -32.96 -13.48
C VAL A 14 1.59 -33.56 -12.45
N GLU A 15 2.89 -33.58 -12.74
CA GLU A 15 3.90 -34.13 -11.83
C GLU A 15 3.94 -33.39 -10.52
N LEU A 16 3.99 -32.04 -10.54
CA LEU A 16 3.98 -31.19 -9.35
C LEU A 16 2.67 -31.36 -8.56
N ALA A 17 1.52 -31.44 -9.23
CA ALA A 17 0.24 -31.68 -8.57
C ALA A 17 0.19 -33.05 -7.88
N ASN A 18 0.77 -34.09 -8.52
CA ASN A 18 0.85 -35.43 -7.91
C ASN A 18 1.78 -35.45 -6.70
N ILE A 19 2.93 -34.76 -6.75
CA ILE A 19 3.83 -34.61 -5.60
C ILE A 19 3.07 -33.89 -4.45
N ALA A 20 2.38 -32.76 -4.73
CA ALA A 20 1.61 -32.04 -3.72
C ALA A 20 0.53 -32.92 -3.07
N ARG A 21 -0.19 -33.72 -3.86
CA ARG A 21 -1.22 -34.65 -3.34
C ARG A 21 -0.62 -35.81 -2.55
N SER A 22 0.60 -36.23 -2.87
CA SER A 22 1.28 -37.29 -2.10
C SER A 22 1.72 -36.81 -0.72
N GLU A 23 2.09 -35.52 -0.61
CA GLU A 23 2.50 -34.90 0.66
C GLU A 23 1.29 -34.46 1.50
N ASP A 24 0.25 -33.92 0.88
CA ASP A 24 -1.00 -33.53 1.55
C ASP A 24 -2.24 -33.89 0.70
N PRO A 25 -2.81 -35.09 0.88
CA PRO A 25 -4.00 -35.51 0.15
C PRO A 25 -5.29 -34.83 0.64
N THR A 26 -5.23 -34.02 1.67
CA THR A 26 -6.43 -33.43 2.33
C THR A 26 -6.87 -32.12 1.70
N ARG A 27 -6.06 -31.49 0.85
CA ARG A 27 -6.33 -30.19 0.22
C ARG A 27 -6.29 -30.26 -1.30
N PRO A 28 -7.14 -29.47 -1.99
CA PRO A 28 -7.08 -29.33 -3.43
C PRO A 28 -5.79 -28.62 -3.87
N VAL A 29 -5.27 -29.01 -5.03
CA VAL A 29 -4.10 -28.40 -5.63
C VAL A 29 -4.52 -27.32 -6.61
N THR A 30 -3.83 -26.19 -6.57
CA THR A 30 -4.06 -25.04 -7.45
C THR A 30 -2.74 -24.51 -8.04
N ALA A 31 -2.87 -23.69 -9.09
CA ALA A 31 -1.78 -22.90 -9.65
C ALA A 31 -2.31 -21.59 -10.22
N GLY A 32 -1.53 -20.51 -10.10
CA GLY A 32 -1.81 -19.24 -10.77
C GLY A 32 -1.53 -19.31 -12.26
N ALA A 33 -2.43 -18.79 -13.08
CA ALA A 33 -2.32 -18.76 -14.53
C ALA A 33 -2.21 -17.33 -15.08
N ASN A 34 -1.06 -17.02 -15.69
CA ASN A 34 -0.79 -15.72 -16.32
C ASN A 34 -1.40 -15.57 -17.72
N HIS A 35 -1.71 -16.69 -18.37
CA HIS A 35 -2.17 -16.71 -19.75
C HIS A 35 -3.65 -17.11 -19.83
N THR A 36 -4.44 -16.36 -20.62
CA THR A 36 -5.86 -16.65 -20.85
C THR A 36 -6.06 -18.07 -21.37
N GLU A 37 -5.19 -18.52 -22.28
CA GLU A 37 -5.25 -19.82 -22.94
C GLU A 37 -5.15 -20.98 -21.94
N ALA A 38 -4.51 -20.79 -20.80
CA ALA A 38 -4.39 -21.84 -19.78
C ALA A 38 -5.75 -22.32 -19.25
N GLY A 39 -6.79 -21.52 -19.36
CA GLY A 39 -8.15 -21.91 -19.02
C GLY A 39 -8.83 -22.81 -20.04
N TYR A 40 -8.21 -23.06 -21.23
CA TYR A 40 -8.89 -23.71 -22.36
C TYR A 40 -8.04 -24.78 -23.08
N ASN A 41 -6.73 -24.85 -22.84
CA ASN A 41 -5.78 -25.65 -23.60
C ASN A 41 -5.42 -27.00 -22.95
N GLY A 42 -6.09 -27.37 -21.85
CA GLY A 42 -5.83 -28.58 -21.10
C GLY A 42 -5.06 -28.37 -19.80
N PHE A 43 -4.37 -27.25 -19.60
CA PHE A 43 -3.70 -26.91 -18.33
C PHE A 43 -4.68 -26.91 -17.16
N GLN A 44 -5.89 -26.31 -17.33
CA GLN A 44 -6.91 -26.26 -16.30
C GLN A 44 -7.38 -27.64 -15.78
N LYS A 45 -7.10 -28.71 -16.51
CA LYS A 45 -7.43 -30.09 -16.12
C LYS A 45 -6.34 -30.78 -15.31
N THR A 46 -5.18 -30.11 -15.13
CA THR A 46 -4.04 -30.68 -14.38
C THR A 46 -4.12 -30.39 -12.89
N ILE A 47 -4.99 -29.49 -12.48
CA ILE A 47 -5.17 -28.97 -11.11
C ILE A 47 -6.63 -29.07 -10.69
N ASP A 48 -6.91 -28.97 -9.38
CA ASP A 48 -8.25 -29.15 -8.82
C ASP A 48 -9.04 -27.84 -8.80
N VAL A 49 -8.36 -26.71 -8.57
CA VAL A 49 -8.93 -25.36 -8.56
C VAL A 49 -8.10 -24.48 -9.47
N PHE A 50 -8.75 -23.80 -10.40
CA PHE A 50 -8.07 -22.93 -11.35
C PHE A 50 -7.92 -21.52 -10.82
N GLY A 51 -6.72 -20.93 -10.88
CA GLY A 51 -6.44 -19.55 -10.49
C GLY A 51 -6.05 -18.69 -11.68
N TYR A 52 -6.78 -17.61 -11.95
CA TYR A 52 -6.31 -16.58 -12.88
C TYR A 52 -5.52 -15.48 -12.16
N ASN A 53 -4.38 -15.10 -12.74
CA ASN A 53 -3.64 -13.90 -12.38
C ASN A 53 -4.08 -12.75 -13.30
N TYR A 54 -4.61 -11.66 -12.73
CA TYR A 54 -4.94 -10.41 -13.45
C TYR A 54 -5.89 -10.56 -14.65
N LYS A 55 -6.89 -11.44 -14.57
CA LYS A 55 -7.81 -11.73 -15.68
C LYS A 55 -9.30 -11.65 -15.28
N PRO A 56 -9.75 -10.55 -14.61
CA PRO A 56 -11.15 -10.45 -14.18
C PRO A 56 -12.16 -10.56 -15.34
N GLN A 57 -11.76 -10.19 -16.56
CA GLN A 57 -12.60 -10.28 -17.76
C GLN A 57 -12.81 -11.73 -18.25
N GLU A 58 -12.05 -12.70 -17.76
CA GLU A 58 -12.13 -14.09 -18.18
C GLU A 58 -13.01 -14.96 -17.27
N TYR A 59 -13.40 -14.50 -16.09
CA TYR A 59 -14.10 -15.33 -15.09
C TYR A 59 -15.38 -15.95 -15.64
N GLY A 60 -16.24 -15.15 -16.27
CA GLY A 60 -17.49 -15.65 -16.87
C GLY A 60 -17.28 -16.65 -18.01
N LYS A 61 -16.33 -16.34 -18.89
CA LYS A 61 -16.00 -17.22 -20.03
C LYS A 61 -15.41 -18.56 -19.56
N PHE A 62 -14.51 -18.50 -18.55
CA PHE A 62 -13.93 -19.70 -17.97
C PHE A 62 -15.01 -20.61 -17.37
N ARG A 63 -15.92 -20.05 -16.56
CA ARG A 63 -17.01 -20.81 -15.95
C ARG A 63 -17.93 -21.46 -16.99
N ALA A 64 -18.25 -20.74 -18.08
CA ALA A 64 -19.06 -21.28 -19.18
C ALA A 64 -18.38 -22.48 -19.86
N ALA A 65 -17.07 -22.41 -20.07
CA ALA A 65 -16.30 -23.48 -20.71
C ALA A 65 -15.95 -24.64 -19.76
N ASN A 66 -15.83 -24.37 -18.45
CA ASN A 66 -15.37 -25.32 -17.44
C ASN A 66 -16.32 -25.29 -16.20
N PRO A 67 -17.59 -25.72 -16.35
CA PRO A 67 -18.60 -25.55 -15.29
C PRO A 67 -18.30 -26.33 -14.00
N SER A 68 -17.50 -27.39 -14.08
CA SER A 68 -17.11 -28.25 -12.94
C SER A 68 -15.82 -27.83 -12.25
N ILE A 69 -15.03 -26.93 -12.83
CA ILE A 69 -13.74 -26.52 -12.24
C ILE A 69 -13.97 -25.27 -11.42
N PRO A 70 -13.70 -25.30 -10.10
CA PRO A 70 -13.73 -24.09 -9.26
C PRO A 70 -12.72 -23.06 -9.74
N LEU A 71 -13.08 -21.78 -9.62
CA LEU A 71 -12.27 -20.63 -10.02
C LEU A 71 -12.03 -19.70 -8.85
N PHE A 72 -10.79 -19.21 -8.73
CA PHE A 72 -10.45 -18.08 -7.86
C PHE A 72 -9.49 -17.11 -8.55
N ALA A 73 -9.36 -15.92 -7.98
CA ALA A 73 -8.42 -14.89 -8.44
C ALA A 73 -7.11 -15.04 -7.67
N SER A 74 -6.11 -15.69 -8.28
CA SER A 74 -4.89 -16.12 -7.60
C SER A 74 -3.86 -15.00 -7.42
N GLU A 75 -3.84 -14.01 -8.30
CA GLU A 75 -3.14 -12.73 -8.13
C GLU A 75 -3.99 -11.63 -8.74
N THR A 76 -4.29 -10.59 -7.94
CA THR A 76 -5.18 -9.54 -8.38
C THR A 76 -4.56 -8.16 -8.28
N ALA A 77 -5.08 -7.25 -9.08
CA ALA A 77 -4.77 -5.85 -9.16
C ALA A 77 -3.30 -5.54 -9.47
N SER A 78 -2.35 -5.74 -8.57
CA SER A 78 -0.98 -5.21 -8.66
C SER A 78 -0.95 -3.70 -8.86
N THR A 79 -1.87 -3.01 -8.20
CA THR A 79 -1.90 -1.55 -8.17
C THR A 79 -0.64 -1.04 -7.48
N ILE A 80 -0.07 0.04 -7.98
CA ILE A 80 1.15 0.64 -7.46
C ILE A 80 0.85 1.98 -6.80
N SER A 81 1.36 2.19 -5.59
CA SER A 81 1.26 3.46 -4.87
C SER A 81 2.37 3.63 -3.84
N SER A 82 2.71 4.88 -3.55
CA SER A 82 3.59 5.30 -2.46
C SER A 82 2.75 5.92 -1.35
N ARG A 83 2.95 5.54 -0.10
CA ARG A 83 2.15 6.04 1.02
C ARG A 83 2.20 7.56 1.13
N GLY A 84 1.03 8.22 1.02
CA GLY A 84 0.88 9.66 1.23
C GLY A 84 1.46 10.55 0.12
N GLU A 85 1.80 10.00 -1.04
CA GLU A 85 2.23 10.77 -2.21
C GLU A 85 1.04 10.99 -3.15
N TYR A 86 0.85 12.21 -3.62
CA TYR A 86 -0.25 12.57 -4.52
C TYR A 86 0.23 13.55 -5.58
N PHE A 87 -0.06 13.22 -6.84
CA PHE A 87 0.36 14.03 -7.98
C PHE A 87 -0.83 14.56 -8.73
N PHE A 88 -0.72 15.78 -9.22
CA PHE A 88 -1.77 16.50 -9.90
C PHE A 88 -1.32 16.94 -11.30
N PRO A 89 -2.23 17.01 -12.29
CA PRO A 89 -3.64 16.63 -12.22
C PRO A 89 -3.83 15.12 -12.04
N VAL A 90 -4.90 14.71 -11.37
CA VAL A 90 -5.30 13.30 -11.29
C VAL A 90 -5.91 12.90 -12.63
N VAL A 91 -5.44 11.79 -13.19
CA VAL A 91 -5.90 11.26 -14.48
C VAL A 91 -6.28 9.78 -14.37
N ASP A 92 -7.31 9.37 -15.07
CA ASP A 92 -7.80 7.99 -15.09
C ASP A 92 -7.04 7.11 -16.12
N ASP A 93 -5.76 7.38 -16.33
CA ASP A 93 -4.87 6.54 -17.15
C ASP A 93 -3.94 5.77 -16.22
N LYS A 94 -4.13 4.45 -16.15
CA LYS A 94 -3.38 3.59 -15.24
C LYS A 94 -1.86 3.60 -15.45
N SER A 95 -1.38 4.08 -16.60
CA SER A 95 0.04 4.18 -16.93
C SER A 95 0.72 5.46 -16.41
N LYS A 96 -0.03 6.33 -15.75
CA LYS A 96 0.40 7.62 -15.22
C LYS A 96 0.60 7.59 -13.70
N GLY A 97 0.61 8.76 -13.07
CA GLY A 97 0.67 8.90 -11.60
C GLY A 97 2.04 8.67 -10.99
N GLN A 98 3.11 8.81 -11.77
CA GLN A 98 4.50 8.65 -11.33
C GLN A 98 5.25 9.98 -11.38
N ALA A 99 6.03 10.26 -10.34
CA ALA A 99 6.96 11.40 -10.26
C ALA A 99 8.05 11.11 -9.22
N GLU A 100 9.28 11.56 -9.42
CA GLU A 100 10.39 11.51 -8.45
C GLU A 100 10.57 10.09 -7.85
N PHE A 101 10.44 9.04 -8.65
CA PHE A 101 10.48 7.64 -8.23
C PHE A 101 9.40 7.27 -7.19
N GLN A 102 8.31 8.03 -7.12
CA GLN A 102 7.14 7.75 -6.31
C GLN A 102 5.89 7.55 -7.17
N MET A 103 4.90 6.86 -6.62
CA MET A 103 3.62 6.58 -7.27
C MET A 103 2.49 7.27 -6.51
N SER A 104 1.62 7.97 -7.24
CA SER A 104 0.48 8.65 -6.63
C SER A 104 -0.47 7.68 -5.90
N SER A 105 -0.91 8.06 -4.71
CA SER A 105 -1.70 7.22 -3.78
C SER A 105 -3.21 7.24 -4.06
N TYR A 106 -3.63 7.75 -5.23
CA TYR A 106 -5.05 7.70 -5.62
C TYR A 106 -5.55 6.30 -6.01
N ASP A 107 -4.64 5.28 -6.04
CA ASP A 107 -4.94 3.89 -6.37
C ASP A 107 -5.62 3.70 -7.74
N LEU A 108 -5.23 4.51 -8.70
CA LEU A 108 -5.69 4.48 -10.09
C LEU A 108 -4.64 3.89 -11.05
N TYR A 109 -3.43 3.61 -10.56
CA TYR A 109 -2.26 3.35 -11.37
C TYR A 109 -1.76 1.93 -11.22
N ALA A 110 -1.36 1.33 -12.35
CA ALA A 110 -0.93 -0.06 -12.41
C ALA A 110 0.00 -0.29 -13.61
N PRO A 111 0.90 -1.29 -13.55
CA PRO A 111 1.67 -1.74 -14.71
C PRO A 111 0.77 -2.24 -15.85
N PRO A 112 1.32 -2.44 -17.07
CA PRO A 112 0.53 -2.82 -18.23
C PRO A 112 -0.33 -4.09 -18.05
N TRP A 113 0.20 -5.09 -17.35
CA TRP A 113 -0.50 -6.38 -17.11
C TRP A 113 -1.53 -6.33 -15.98
N ALA A 114 -1.46 -5.31 -15.13
CA ALA A 114 -2.21 -5.15 -13.89
C ALA A 114 -3.38 -4.17 -14.03
N THR A 115 -4.16 -4.02 -12.98
CA THR A 115 -5.34 -3.14 -12.93
C THR A 115 -5.42 -2.38 -11.61
N PRO A 116 -6.13 -1.25 -11.57
CA PRO A 116 -6.66 -0.71 -10.31
C PRO A 116 -7.59 -1.72 -9.62
N PRO A 117 -7.78 -1.64 -8.27
CA PRO A 117 -8.62 -2.58 -7.53
C PRO A 117 -10.06 -2.66 -8.05
N ASP A 118 -10.61 -1.54 -8.47
CA ASP A 118 -12.01 -1.41 -8.94
C ASP A 118 -12.33 -2.39 -10.08
N TRP A 119 -11.40 -2.61 -11.00
CA TRP A 119 -11.62 -3.52 -12.14
C TRP A 119 -11.74 -4.97 -11.69
N GLU A 120 -10.93 -5.37 -10.72
CA GLU A 120 -11.02 -6.70 -10.13
C GLU A 120 -12.36 -6.90 -9.41
N PHE A 121 -12.77 -5.90 -8.63
CA PHE A 121 -14.04 -5.94 -7.90
C PHE A 121 -15.24 -6.05 -8.85
N VAL A 122 -15.23 -5.32 -9.98
CA VAL A 122 -16.26 -5.48 -11.05
C VAL A 122 -16.27 -6.91 -11.57
N GLY A 123 -15.09 -7.49 -11.82
CA GLY A 123 -14.97 -8.86 -12.31
C GLY A 123 -15.60 -9.87 -11.37
N GLN A 124 -15.34 -9.73 -10.06
CA GLN A 124 -15.88 -10.61 -9.02
C GLN A 124 -17.38 -10.41 -8.81
N ASP A 125 -17.87 -9.16 -8.76
CA ASP A 125 -19.30 -8.87 -8.55
C ASP A 125 -20.17 -9.36 -9.70
N LYS A 126 -19.68 -9.28 -10.94
CA LYS A 126 -20.33 -9.87 -12.11
C LYS A 126 -20.26 -11.40 -12.15
N ASN A 127 -19.36 -12.01 -11.37
CA ASN A 127 -19.07 -13.43 -11.37
C ASN A 127 -18.99 -13.98 -9.93
N PRO A 128 -20.09 -14.02 -9.17
CA PRO A 128 -20.11 -14.35 -7.74
C PRO A 128 -19.69 -15.79 -7.41
N PHE A 129 -19.49 -16.63 -8.41
CA PHE A 129 -18.92 -17.97 -8.26
C PHE A 129 -17.39 -17.94 -8.10
N THR A 130 -16.73 -16.79 -8.32
CA THR A 130 -15.29 -16.64 -8.12
C THR A 130 -14.98 -16.64 -6.62
N ALA A 131 -14.19 -17.61 -6.18
CA ALA A 131 -13.91 -17.83 -4.77
C ALA A 131 -12.79 -16.89 -4.27
N GLY A 132 -13.16 -15.65 -3.95
CA GLY A 132 -12.25 -14.67 -3.35
C GLY A 132 -11.17 -14.15 -4.27
N GLU A 133 -10.21 -13.40 -3.68
CA GLU A 133 -9.02 -12.88 -4.36
C GLU A 133 -7.80 -12.95 -3.44
N PHE A 134 -6.64 -13.08 -4.08
CA PHE A 134 -5.35 -12.88 -3.43
C PHE A 134 -4.67 -11.67 -4.07
N VAL A 135 -4.63 -10.56 -3.33
CA VAL A 135 -4.08 -9.31 -3.84
C VAL A 135 -2.56 -9.40 -3.96
N TRP A 136 -2.01 -8.99 -5.08
CA TRP A 136 -0.60 -8.71 -5.22
C TRP A 136 -0.32 -7.23 -4.91
N THR A 137 0.16 -6.86 -3.69
CA THR A 137 0.42 -7.80 -2.58
C THR A 137 0.00 -7.17 -1.25
N GLY A 138 -0.02 -7.96 -0.17
CA GLY A 138 -0.34 -7.45 1.17
C GLY A 138 0.66 -6.42 1.68
N PHE A 139 1.96 -6.69 1.54
CA PHE A 139 3.07 -5.82 1.95
C PHE A 139 3.94 -5.44 0.77
N ASP A 140 4.56 -4.27 0.80
CA ASP A 140 5.73 -4.00 -0.02
C ASP A 140 6.87 -4.94 0.40
N TYR A 141 7.72 -5.31 -0.54
CA TYR A 141 8.83 -6.23 -0.34
C TYR A 141 10.09 -5.73 -1.05
N LEU A 142 11.24 -6.18 -0.60
CA LEU A 142 12.52 -5.83 -1.22
C LEU A 142 12.63 -6.46 -2.61
N GLY A 143 13.11 -5.67 -3.54
CA GLY A 143 13.16 -6.03 -4.97
C GLY A 143 11.90 -5.64 -5.73
N GLU A 144 11.88 -5.93 -7.02
CA GLU A 144 10.77 -5.65 -7.96
C GLU A 144 10.18 -4.21 -7.85
N PRO A 145 11.00 -3.17 -8.03
CA PRO A 145 10.58 -1.79 -7.83
C PRO A 145 9.76 -1.26 -9.03
N THR A 146 8.85 -2.04 -9.57
CA THR A 146 7.97 -1.64 -10.68
C THR A 146 7.13 -0.43 -10.30
N PRO A 147 7.08 0.64 -11.13
CA PRO A 147 7.54 0.71 -12.52
C PRO A 147 9.00 1.19 -12.69
N TYR A 148 9.78 1.25 -11.64
CA TYR A 148 11.12 1.82 -11.59
C TYR A 148 12.23 0.77 -11.65
N ASP A 149 12.02 -0.29 -12.44
CA ASP A 149 13.07 -1.25 -12.76
C ASP A 149 14.13 -0.63 -13.66
N TRP A 150 15.32 -1.25 -13.75
CA TRP A 150 16.46 -0.75 -14.50
C TRP A 150 16.22 -0.51 -15.99
N ARG A 151 15.11 -1.01 -16.54
CA ARG A 151 14.69 -0.83 -17.93
C ARG A 151 13.67 0.30 -18.09
N THR A 152 13.28 0.96 -17.00
CA THR A 152 12.16 1.86 -17.06
C THR A 152 12.47 3.16 -17.74
N LYS A 153 11.47 3.67 -18.38
CA LYS A 153 11.40 5.00 -18.97
C LYS A 153 11.15 6.07 -17.89
N THR A 154 11.92 5.99 -16.78
CA THR A 154 11.70 6.86 -15.61
C THR A 154 12.20 8.28 -15.82
N MET A 155 13.12 8.49 -16.78
CA MET A 155 13.76 9.78 -17.03
C MET A 155 12.78 10.96 -17.24
N PRO A 156 11.64 10.79 -17.95
CA PRO A 156 10.68 11.89 -18.10
C PRO A 156 10.04 12.34 -16.78
N ASN A 157 10.09 11.49 -15.74
CA ASN A 157 9.44 11.75 -14.44
C ASN A 157 10.41 12.37 -13.42
N VAL A 158 11.67 12.57 -13.77
CA VAL A 158 12.66 13.23 -12.91
C VAL A 158 12.61 14.73 -13.23
N SER A 159 12.12 15.53 -12.30
CA SER A 159 12.04 16.98 -12.47
C SER A 159 13.33 17.71 -12.14
N ASP A 160 14.16 17.16 -11.24
CA ASP A 160 15.48 17.72 -10.91
C ASP A 160 16.46 17.58 -12.08
N PRO A 161 16.90 18.68 -12.72
CA PRO A 161 17.81 18.63 -13.87
C PRO A 161 19.18 18.02 -13.55
N ALA A 162 19.69 18.21 -12.32
CA ALA A 162 20.99 17.67 -11.92
C ALA A 162 20.91 16.15 -11.76
N LEU A 163 19.86 15.65 -11.10
CA LEU A 163 19.59 14.21 -10.95
C LEU A 163 19.35 13.59 -12.33
N ARG A 164 18.55 14.22 -13.19
CA ARG A 164 18.29 13.73 -14.55
C ARG A 164 19.58 13.56 -15.33
N LYS A 165 20.45 14.58 -15.32
CA LYS A 165 21.73 14.49 -16.01
C LYS A 165 22.62 13.37 -15.46
N GLN A 166 22.70 13.22 -14.14
CA GLN A 166 23.42 12.11 -13.50
C GLN A 166 22.93 10.75 -14.00
N LEU A 167 21.62 10.55 -14.08
CA LEU A 167 21.01 9.31 -14.55
C LEU A 167 21.25 9.05 -16.02
N GLU A 168 21.20 10.11 -16.85
CA GLU A 168 21.53 10.02 -18.29
C GLU A 168 23.00 9.64 -18.50
N ASP A 169 23.92 10.25 -17.75
CA ASP A 169 25.34 9.92 -17.78
C ASP A 169 25.60 8.47 -17.31
N GLU A 170 24.91 8.01 -16.28
CA GLU A 170 25.00 6.65 -15.78
C GLU A 170 24.47 5.63 -16.79
N LEU A 171 23.32 5.90 -17.40
CA LEU A 171 22.72 5.07 -18.44
C LEU A 171 23.65 4.97 -19.67
N ALA A 172 24.23 6.10 -20.11
CA ALA A 172 25.15 6.15 -21.22
C ALA A 172 26.45 5.37 -20.95
N LYS A 173 26.95 5.40 -19.71
CA LYS A 173 28.18 4.73 -19.29
C LYS A 173 27.99 3.22 -19.09
N ASN A 174 26.91 2.80 -18.46
CA ASN A 174 26.71 1.43 -17.96
C ASN A 174 25.68 0.65 -18.77
N GLY A 175 24.90 1.31 -19.64
CA GLY A 175 23.78 0.68 -20.35
C GLY A 175 22.53 0.41 -19.47
N PHE A 176 22.60 0.80 -18.19
CA PHE A 176 21.49 0.70 -17.24
C PHE A 176 21.62 1.77 -16.16
N ILE A 177 20.52 2.12 -15.52
CA ILE A 177 20.48 2.99 -14.34
C ILE A 177 20.51 2.12 -13.09
N GLN A 178 21.37 2.45 -12.12
CA GLN A 178 21.33 1.81 -10.82
C GLN A 178 19.98 2.08 -10.15
N LEU A 179 19.40 1.05 -9.53
CA LEU A 179 18.09 1.13 -8.90
C LEU A 179 18.02 2.25 -7.85
N PHE A 180 17.09 3.18 -8.06
CA PHE A 180 16.79 4.24 -7.08
C PHE A 180 15.71 3.83 -6.08
N SER A 181 15.11 2.67 -6.27
CA SER A 181 14.14 2.11 -5.39
C SER A 181 14.52 0.68 -5.04
N ARG A 182 14.50 0.36 -3.74
CA ARG A 182 14.83 -0.98 -3.24
C ARG A 182 13.61 -1.87 -3.01
N SER A 183 12.42 -1.27 -2.98
CA SER A 183 11.18 -1.92 -2.58
C SER A 183 10.15 -1.88 -3.70
N SER A 184 9.23 -2.83 -3.68
CA SER A 184 8.04 -2.79 -4.52
C SER A 184 7.11 -1.64 -4.11
N TYR A 185 6.13 -1.34 -4.98
CA TYR A 185 5.05 -0.36 -4.74
C TYR A 185 3.68 -1.05 -4.66
N PHE A 186 3.64 -2.38 -4.70
CA PHE A 186 2.43 -3.18 -4.80
C PHE A 186 1.70 -3.35 -3.47
N GLY A 187 2.37 -3.18 -2.35
CA GLY A 187 1.83 -3.45 -1.02
C GLY A 187 0.56 -2.65 -0.71
N ILE A 188 -0.40 -3.29 -0.06
CA ILE A 188 -1.52 -2.62 0.63
C ILE A 188 -0.99 -1.84 1.84
N VAL A 189 0.08 -2.39 2.43
CA VAL A 189 0.87 -1.83 3.52
C VAL A 189 2.29 -1.61 2.99
N ASP A 190 2.96 -0.53 3.41
CA ASP A 190 4.34 -0.28 3.01
C ASP A 190 5.35 -1.17 3.76
N LEU A 191 6.63 -1.08 3.39
CA LEU A 191 7.69 -1.91 3.97
C LEU A 191 7.86 -1.71 5.49
N ALA A 192 7.46 -0.55 6.02
CA ALA A 192 7.51 -0.23 7.45
C ALA A 192 6.20 -0.57 8.21
N ASP A 193 5.30 -1.36 7.61
CA ASP A 193 3.99 -1.76 8.16
C ASP A 193 2.98 -0.60 8.28
N PHE A 194 3.18 0.50 7.56
CA PHE A 194 2.19 1.58 7.54
C PHE A 194 1.19 1.38 6.41
N LYS A 195 -0.09 1.53 6.75
CA LYS A 195 -1.20 1.41 5.81
C LYS A 195 -1.10 2.48 4.71
N LYS A 196 -1.19 2.04 3.44
CA LYS A 196 -1.43 2.95 2.32
C LYS A 196 -2.93 3.21 2.17
N ASP A 197 -3.33 4.20 1.36
CA ASP A 197 -4.75 4.48 1.14
C ASP A 197 -5.49 3.25 0.61
N ARG A 198 -4.84 2.46 -0.21
CA ARG A 198 -5.35 1.19 -0.74
C ARG A 198 -5.77 0.17 0.33
N PHE A 199 -5.19 0.19 1.51
CA PHE A 199 -5.66 -0.63 2.62
C PHE A 199 -7.15 -0.40 2.90
N TYR A 200 -7.61 0.83 2.82
CA TYR A 200 -8.98 1.20 3.19
C TYR A 200 -10.01 0.86 2.13
N ILE A 201 -9.67 0.82 0.84
CA ILE A 201 -10.60 0.34 -0.19
C ILE A 201 -10.83 -1.17 -0.04
N TYR A 202 -9.78 -1.96 0.26
CA TYR A 202 -9.91 -3.38 0.55
C TYR A 202 -10.64 -3.63 1.88
N GLN A 203 -10.37 -2.83 2.92
CA GLN A 203 -11.11 -2.92 4.18
C GLN A 203 -12.62 -2.66 3.97
N ALA A 204 -12.97 -1.64 3.20
CA ALA A 204 -14.36 -1.35 2.87
C ALA A 204 -15.04 -2.52 2.11
N ARG A 205 -14.31 -3.13 1.18
CA ARG A 205 -14.77 -4.25 0.36
C ARG A 205 -14.93 -5.55 1.17
N TRP A 206 -13.89 -5.95 1.91
CA TRP A 206 -13.83 -7.24 2.61
C TRP A 206 -14.53 -7.21 3.97
N ARG A 207 -14.77 -6.03 4.52
CA ARG A 207 -15.43 -5.84 5.81
C ARG A 207 -16.67 -4.94 5.67
N PRO A 208 -17.69 -5.34 4.86
CA PRO A 208 -18.83 -4.48 4.55
C PRO A 208 -19.69 -4.12 5.78
N ASN A 209 -19.53 -4.84 6.88
CA ASN A 209 -20.24 -4.60 8.15
C ASN A 209 -19.39 -3.83 9.18
N LEU A 210 -18.15 -3.47 8.86
CA LEU A 210 -17.31 -2.63 9.70
C LEU A 210 -17.57 -1.16 9.35
N PRO A 211 -18.11 -0.35 10.28
CA PRO A 211 -18.23 1.10 10.04
C PRO A 211 -16.86 1.71 9.83
N MET A 212 -16.63 2.23 8.63
CA MET A 212 -15.40 2.93 8.29
C MET A 212 -15.61 3.95 7.19
N ALA A 213 -14.81 5.00 7.21
CA ALA A 213 -14.60 5.95 6.14
C ALA A 213 -13.13 6.35 6.11
N HIS A 214 -12.61 6.69 4.95
CA HIS A 214 -11.24 7.14 4.76
C HIS A 214 -11.18 8.15 3.63
N ILE A 215 -10.62 9.34 3.92
CA ILE A 215 -10.45 10.44 2.98
C ILE A 215 -9.04 10.39 2.40
N LEU A 216 -8.93 10.54 1.09
CA LEU A 216 -7.68 10.86 0.40
C LEU A 216 -7.89 12.01 -0.59
N PRO A 217 -6.88 12.87 -0.79
CA PRO A 217 -5.57 12.94 -0.15
C PRO A 217 -5.63 13.53 1.27
N HIS A 218 -4.50 13.55 1.97
CA HIS A 218 -4.34 14.44 3.13
C HIS A 218 -4.63 15.90 2.75
N TRP A 219 -5.00 16.74 3.73
CA TRP A 219 -5.44 18.11 3.42
C TRP A 219 -4.38 19.16 3.79
N ASN A 220 -3.17 19.05 3.21
CA ASN A 220 -2.02 19.91 3.51
C ASN A 220 -1.25 20.30 2.23
N TRP A 221 -1.85 21.26 1.48
CA TRP A 221 -1.38 21.69 0.15
C TRP A 221 -1.23 23.19 0.06
N PRO A 222 -0.29 23.84 0.81
CA PRO A 222 -0.18 25.30 0.82
C PRO A 222 0.08 25.90 -0.56
N GLU A 223 0.74 25.16 -1.45
CA GLU A 223 1.03 25.56 -2.84
C GLU A 223 -0.18 25.44 -3.78
N ARG A 224 -1.29 24.87 -3.32
CA ARG A 224 -2.47 24.60 -4.15
C ARG A 224 -3.70 25.43 -3.76
N VAL A 225 -3.56 26.42 -2.92
CA VAL A 225 -4.70 27.28 -2.54
C VAL A 225 -5.39 27.83 -3.80
N GLY A 226 -6.71 27.63 -3.91
CA GLY A 226 -7.52 28.01 -5.05
C GLY A 226 -7.43 27.07 -6.26
N GLN A 227 -6.67 25.96 -6.17
CA GLN A 227 -6.55 25.00 -7.28
C GLN A 227 -7.41 23.76 -7.01
N VAL A 228 -7.91 23.17 -8.09
CA VAL A 228 -8.66 21.90 -8.03
C VAL A 228 -7.77 20.78 -7.46
N THR A 229 -8.26 20.17 -6.40
CA THR A 229 -7.62 19.07 -5.68
C THR A 229 -8.66 17.97 -5.45
N PRO A 230 -8.73 16.97 -6.33
CA PRO A 230 -9.71 15.89 -6.25
C PRO A 230 -9.68 15.17 -4.90
N VAL A 231 -10.85 14.82 -4.39
CA VAL A 231 -11.03 14.08 -3.13
C VAL A 231 -11.71 12.75 -3.44
N HIS A 232 -11.09 11.65 -3.02
CA HIS A 232 -11.71 10.34 -3.03
C HIS A 232 -12.04 9.91 -1.60
N VAL A 233 -13.05 9.07 -1.47
CA VAL A 233 -13.45 8.50 -0.18
C VAL A 233 -13.69 7.00 -0.34
N TYR A 234 -13.09 6.21 0.54
CA TYR A 234 -13.35 4.79 0.70
C TYR A 234 -14.24 4.56 1.93
N THR A 235 -15.34 3.85 1.78
CA THR A 235 -16.23 3.52 2.90
C THR A 235 -17.03 2.26 2.63
N SER A 236 -17.37 1.54 3.70
CA SER A 236 -18.32 0.42 3.67
C SER A 236 -19.80 0.88 3.70
N GLY A 237 -20.04 2.20 3.73
CA GLY A 237 -21.37 2.81 3.56
C GLY A 237 -21.86 2.77 2.11
N ASP A 238 -23.13 3.03 1.90
CA ASP A 238 -23.77 3.11 0.56
C ASP A 238 -23.94 4.55 0.05
N GLU A 239 -23.74 5.55 0.94
CA GLU A 239 -23.72 6.96 0.60
C GLU A 239 -22.63 7.68 1.40
N ALA A 240 -22.14 8.80 0.87
CA ALA A 240 -21.18 9.66 1.54
C ALA A 240 -21.45 11.14 1.23
N GLU A 241 -21.29 12.01 2.22
CA GLU A 241 -21.37 13.45 2.08
C GLU A 241 -20.05 14.08 2.52
N LEU A 242 -19.47 14.91 1.65
CA LEU A 242 -18.21 15.59 1.88
C LEU A 242 -18.45 17.03 2.33
N PHE A 243 -17.65 17.49 3.28
CA PHE A 243 -17.70 18.85 3.81
C PHE A 243 -16.31 19.47 3.79
N LEU A 244 -16.19 20.70 3.32
CA LEU A 244 -15.00 21.53 3.44
C LEU A 244 -15.32 22.73 4.33
N ASN A 245 -14.61 22.87 5.42
CA ASN A 245 -14.80 23.93 6.42
C ASN A 245 -16.28 24.09 6.85
N GLY A 246 -16.95 22.96 7.06
CA GLY A 246 -18.36 22.87 7.46
C GLY A 246 -19.37 23.06 6.34
N LYS A 247 -18.95 23.45 5.13
CA LYS A 247 -19.82 23.59 3.97
C LYS A 247 -19.93 22.24 3.22
N SER A 248 -21.16 21.76 3.01
CA SER A 248 -21.38 20.53 2.21
C SER A 248 -20.98 20.75 0.75
N LEU A 249 -20.23 19.79 0.23
CA LEU A 249 -19.87 19.65 -1.18
C LEU A 249 -20.77 18.63 -1.91
N GLY A 250 -21.84 18.23 -1.25
CA GLY A 250 -22.85 17.31 -1.76
C GLY A 250 -22.73 15.89 -1.24
N ARG A 251 -23.89 15.25 -1.17
CA ARG A 251 -24.06 13.83 -0.83
C ARG A 251 -24.17 13.00 -2.09
N LYS A 252 -23.43 11.91 -2.15
CA LYS A 252 -23.40 10.98 -3.27
C LYS A 252 -23.83 9.60 -2.80
N LYS A 253 -24.57 8.90 -3.66
CA LYS A 253 -24.94 7.50 -3.49
C LYS A 253 -24.04 6.64 -4.37
N ARG A 254 -23.63 5.47 -3.84
CA ARG A 254 -22.82 4.52 -4.56
C ARG A 254 -23.61 3.95 -5.74
N GLY A 255 -23.06 4.04 -6.94
CA GLY A 255 -23.58 3.35 -8.12
C GLY A 255 -23.26 1.86 -8.12
N GLU A 256 -23.89 1.14 -9.04
CA GLU A 256 -23.53 -0.25 -9.29
C GLU A 256 -22.09 -0.32 -9.83
N PHE A 257 -21.28 -1.22 -9.28
CA PHE A 257 -19.86 -1.37 -9.63
C PHE A 257 -18.98 -0.13 -9.37
N GLU A 258 -19.38 0.74 -8.45
CA GLU A 258 -18.55 1.81 -7.92
C GLU A 258 -18.05 1.43 -6.52
N TYR A 259 -16.73 1.61 -6.28
CA TYR A 259 -16.07 1.18 -5.03
C TYR A 259 -15.43 2.33 -4.27
N ARG A 260 -15.44 3.52 -4.87
CA ARG A 260 -14.99 4.78 -4.29
C ARG A 260 -15.96 5.91 -4.59
N PHE A 261 -16.07 6.85 -3.68
CA PHE A 261 -16.73 8.12 -3.95
C PHE A 261 -15.70 9.13 -4.42
N ARG A 262 -16.05 9.98 -5.40
CA ARG A 262 -15.14 10.97 -5.98
C ARG A 262 -15.80 12.34 -6.02
N TRP A 263 -15.04 13.35 -5.59
CA TRP A 263 -15.32 14.78 -5.80
C TRP A 263 -14.12 15.36 -6.54
N ASP A 264 -14.20 15.43 -7.87
CA ASP A 264 -13.05 15.71 -8.73
C ASP A 264 -12.78 17.21 -8.92
N ASP A 265 -13.67 18.07 -8.47
CA ASP A 265 -13.68 19.53 -8.66
C ASP A 265 -13.50 20.31 -7.34
N VAL A 266 -13.09 19.66 -6.27
CA VAL A 266 -12.86 20.32 -4.99
C VAL A 266 -11.71 21.32 -5.10
N VAL A 267 -12.00 22.58 -4.82
CA VAL A 267 -10.97 23.63 -4.76
C VAL A 267 -10.33 23.62 -3.38
N TYR A 268 -9.02 23.52 -3.33
CA TYR A 268 -8.30 23.48 -2.06
C TYR A 268 -8.37 24.80 -1.32
N GLU A 269 -8.87 24.74 -0.10
CA GLU A 269 -8.80 25.78 0.92
C GLU A 269 -8.24 25.15 2.21
N PRO A 270 -7.31 25.80 2.92
CA PRO A 270 -6.84 25.29 4.22
C PRO A 270 -7.99 25.14 5.22
N GLY A 271 -7.91 24.13 6.07
CA GLY A 271 -8.92 23.90 7.11
C GLY A 271 -9.25 22.44 7.32
N GLU A 272 -10.52 22.13 7.48
CA GLU A 272 -11.04 20.80 7.75
C GLU A 272 -11.78 20.23 6.53
N LEU A 273 -11.36 19.05 6.09
CA LEU A 273 -12.09 18.23 5.14
C LEU A 273 -12.68 17.05 5.93
N LYS A 274 -14.02 16.91 5.90
CA LYS A 274 -14.75 15.89 6.64
C LYS A 274 -15.67 15.10 5.70
N VAL A 275 -15.74 13.79 5.90
CA VAL A 275 -16.76 12.95 5.28
C VAL A 275 -17.67 12.35 6.34
N VAL A 276 -18.97 12.29 6.04
CA VAL A 276 -19.96 11.49 6.78
C VAL A 276 -20.48 10.42 5.82
N ALA A 277 -20.24 9.16 6.15
CA ALA A 277 -20.76 8.02 5.43
C ALA A 277 -22.08 7.55 6.04
N TYR A 278 -22.97 7.05 5.18
CA TYR A 278 -24.26 6.52 5.59
C TYR A 278 -24.43 5.09 5.07
N LYS A 279 -25.25 4.32 5.76
CA LYS A 279 -25.69 2.98 5.33
C LYS A 279 -27.16 2.80 5.67
N ASN A 280 -27.96 2.43 4.67
CA ASN A 280 -29.41 2.31 4.80
C ASN A 280 -30.05 3.58 5.40
N GLY A 281 -29.61 4.76 4.94
CA GLY A 281 -30.11 6.07 5.36
C GLY A 281 -29.66 6.54 6.76
N LYS A 282 -28.88 5.75 7.51
CA LYS A 282 -28.37 6.10 8.84
C LYS A 282 -26.89 6.45 8.77
N LYS A 283 -26.45 7.40 9.64
CA LYS A 283 -25.01 7.67 9.80
C LYS A 283 -24.30 6.37 10.15
N TRP A 284 -23.22 6.11 9.41
CA TRP A 284 -22.46 4.86 9.49
C TRP A 284 -21.06 5.06 10.05
N ALA A 285 -20.31 6.01 9.46
CA ALA A 285 -18.96 6.35 9.87
C ALA A 285 -18.62 7.78 9.48
N GLU A 286 -17.53 8.30 10.01
CA GLU A 286 -16.97 9.59 9.58
C GLU A 286 -15.45 9.53 9.58
N ASP A 287 -14.82 10.40 8.78
CA ASP A 287 -13.39 10.65 8.79
C ASP A 287 -13.12 12.14 8.62
N VAL A 288 -11.99 12.60 9.15
CA VAL A 288 -11.60 14.00 9.13
C VAL A 288 -10.11 14.14 8.88
N VAL A 289 -9.73 14.89 7.87
CA VAL A 289 -8.37 15.33 7.64
C VAL A 289 -8.28 16.85 7.76
N ARG A 290 -7.17 17.36 8.32
CA ARG A 290 -6.99 18.79 8.58
C ARG A 290 -5.69 19.30 8.02
N THR A 291 -5.69 20.56 7.59
CA THR A 291 -4.46 21.28 7.32
C THR A 291 -3.70 21.48 8.63
N THR A 292 -2.46 21.06 8.66
CA THR A 292 -1.59 21.14 9.86
C THR A 292 -0.74 22.39 9.84
N GLY A 293 -0.24 22.75 11.00
CA GLY A 293 0.86 23.70 11.14
C GLY A 293 2.22 23.07 10.74
N GLY A 294 3.30 23.80 10.97
CA GLY A 294 4.66 23.31 10.81
C GLY A 294 5.01 22.24 11.85
N ALA A 295 5.93 21.34 11.51
CA ALA A 295 6.45 20.33 12.43
C ALA A 295 7.01 20.97 13.71
N SER A 296 6.65 20.47 14.89
CA SER A 296 7.03 21.02 16.18
C SER A 296 7.40 19.98 17.24
N ALA A 297 6.93 18.73 17.09
CA ALA A 297 7.12 17.68 18.07
C ALA A 297 7.21 16.29 17.44
N ILE A 298 7.84 15.37 18.16
CA ILE A 298 7.86 13.94 17.83
C ILE A 298 6.98 13.21 18.85
N SER A 299 6.04 12.39 18.38
CA SER A 299 5.36 11.38 19.20
C SER A 299 5.84 9.99 18.87
N MET A 300 5.83 9.09 19.87
CA MET A 300 6.28 7.70 19.75
C MET A 300 5.26 6.78 20.41
N GLU A 301 4.87 5.71 19.71
CA GLU A 301 3.89 4.74 20.18
C GLU A 301 4.42 3.33 19.91
N ALA A 302 4.57 2.53 20.97
CA ALA A 302 4.96 1.13 20.84
C ALA A 302 3.71 0.27 20.62
N ASP A 303 3.84 -0.78 19.77
CA ASP A 303 2.79 -1.76 19.52
C ASP A 303 2.43 -2.59 20.76
N ARG A 304 3.37 -2.68 21.71
CA ARG A 304 3.24 -3.42 22.97
C ARG A 304 4.01 -2.78 24.12
N ALA A 305 3.50 -2.95 25.33
CA ALA A 305 4.12 -2.41 26.54
C ALA A 305 5.26 -3.27 27.10
N SER A 306 5.37 -4.54 26.69
CA SER A 306 6.42 -5.44 27.17
C SER A 306 6.83 -6.48 26.13
N ILE A 307 8.12 -6.92 26.25
CA ILE A 307 8.73 -8.00 25.47
C ILE A 307 9.47 -8.96 26.41
N ILE A 308 9.78 -10.16 25.92
CA ILE A 308 10.47 -11.22 26.65
C ILE A 308 11.99 -11.02 26.53
N ALA A 309 12.75 -11.26 27.64
CA ALA A 309 14.21 -11.21 27.64
C ALA A 309 14.86 -12.48 27.04
N ASP A 310 14.34 -12.96 25.89
CA ASP A 310 14.86 -14.14 25.19
C ASP A 310 15.89 -13.82 24.10
N GLY A 311 16.08 -12.53 23.80
CA GLY A 311 16.95 -12.04 22.73
C GLY A 311 16.34 -12.20 21.33
N ARG A 312 15.04 -12.46 21.21
CA ARG A 312 14.32 -12.64 19.95
C ARG A 312 13.06 -11.78 19.85
N ASP A 313 12.35 -11.63 20.97
CA ASP A 313 11.10 -10.88 21.00
C ASP A 313 11.33 -9.40 20.69
N LEU A 314 10.47 -8.82 19.85
CA LEU A 314 10.60 -7.48 19.30
C LEU A 314 9.43 -6.59 19.72
N ALA A 315 9.70 -5.29 19.79
CA ALA A 315 8.65 -4.28 19.82
C ALA A 315 8.87 -3.29 18.67
N PHE A 316 7.77 -2.86 18.08
CA PHE A 316 7.72 -1.94 16.95
C PHE A 316 7.20 -0.60 17.45
N ILE A 317 7.98 0.45 17.27
CA ILE A 317 7.64 1.79 17.76
C ILE A 317 7.40 2.70 16.54
N THR A 318 6.16 3.10 16.35
CA THR A 318 5.79 4.12 15.37
C THR A 318 6.21 5.49 15.86
N VAL A 319 6.88 6.24 15.01
CA VAL A 319 7.31 7.62 15.21
C VAL A 319 6.51 8.52 14.30
N ARG A 320 5.92 9.61 14.86
CA ARG A 320 5.16 10.59 14.07
C ARG A 320 5.71 11.99 14.32
N ILE A 321 5.79 12.75 13.25
CA ILE A 321 6.12 14.18 13.30
C ILE A 321 4.81 14.95 13.37
N ASN A 322 4.62 15.70 14.45
CA ASN A 322 3.38 16.43 14.71
C ASN A 322 3.63 17.94 14.73
N ASP A 323 2.57 18.68 14.47
CA ASP A 323 2.53 20.12 14.67
C ASP A 323 2.29 20.48 16.16
N LYS A 324 2.12 21.78 16.46
CA LYS A 324 1.87 22.27 17.83
C LYS A 324 0.55 21.77 18.44
N ASP A 325 -0.42 21.41 17.61
CA ASP A 325 -1.76 20.96 18.01
C ASP A 325 -1.83 19.42 18.10
N GLY A 326 -0.71 18.73 17.86
CA GLY A 326 -0.60 17.27 17.92
C GLY A 326 -1.04 16.54 16.64
N LEU A 327 -1.37 17.29 15.58
CA LEU A 327 -1.73 16.71 14.30
C LEU A 327 -0.48 16.25 13.56
N MET A 328 -0.51 15.03 13.00
CA MET A 328 0.59 14.52 12.19
C MET A 328 0.77 15.35 10.92
N VAL A 329 1.99 15.82 10.68
CA VAL A 329 2.34 16.63 9.50
C VAL A 329 2.61 15.69 8.32
N PRO A 330 1.68 15.54 7.36
CA PRO A 330 1.66 14.44 6.39
C PRO A 330 2.75 14.54 5.31
N ARG A 331 3.47 15.66 5.20
CA ARG A 331 4.56 15.87 4.23
C ARG A 331 5.92 16.06 4.89
N SER A 332 6.00 15.79 6.20
CA SER A 332 7.25 15.96 6.94
C SER A 332 8.29 14.92 6.53
N LYS A 333 9.51 15.41 6.27
CA LYS A 333 10.71 14.62 5.92
C LYS A 333 11.87 14.90 6.92
N ASN A 334 11.55 15.29 8.16
CA ASN A 334 12.54 15.59 9.19
C ASN A 334 13.46 14.39 9.44
N SER A 335 14.76 14.65 9.60
CA SER A 335 15.74 13.63 9.98
C SER A 335 15.64 13.37 11.49
N VAL A 336 15.42 12.13 11.87
CA VAL A 336 15.24 11.70 13.26
C VAL A 336 16.41 10.83 13.67
N ARG A 337 17.08 11.18 14.78
CA ARG A 337 18.12 10.38 15.44
C ARG A 337 17.53 9.63 16.63
N PHE A 338 17.82 8.35 16.73
CA PHE A 338 17.31 7.47 17.78
C PHE A 338 18.40 7.11 18.78
N GLY A 339 18.05 7.17 20.06
CA GLY A 339 18.87 6.68 21.14
C GLY A 339 18.09 5.71 22.03
N ILE A 340 18.79 4.75 22.62
CA ILE A 340 18.22 3.74 23.50
C ILE A 340 18.98 3.70 24.82
N SER A 341 18.28 3.45 25.92
CA SER A 341 18.87 3.18 27.24
C SER A 341 18.12 2.03 27.91
N GLY A 342 18.81 1.33 28.84
CA GLY A 342 18.30 0.11 29.46
C GLY A 342 18.75 -1.16 28.73
N PRO A 343 18.20 -2.34 29.12
CA PRO A 343 18.65 -3.65 28.63
C PRO A 343 18.06 -3.99 27.25
N GLY A 344 18.33 -3.17 26.23
CA GLY A 344 17.84 -3.37 24.87
C GLY A 344 18.75 -2.78 23.81
N GLU A 345 18.45 -3.10 22.58
CA GLU A 345 19.14 -2.61 21.39
C GLU A 345 18.15 -2.19 20.29
N ILE A 346 18.57 -1.26 19.44
CA ILE A 346 17.86 -0.91 18.20
C ILE A 346 18.29 -1.95 17.16
N VAL A 347 17.33 -2.71 16.66
CA VAL A 347 17.57 -3.75 15.64
C VAL A 347 17.53 -3.15 14.24
N ALA A 348 16.52 -2.29 13.98
CA ALA A 348 16.33 -1.68 12.68
C ALA A 348 15.52 -0.39 12.79
N THR A 349 15.63 0.43 11.74
CA THR A 349 14.76 1.56 11.47
C THR A 349 14.31 1.54 10.01
N ASP A 350 13.09 1.98 9.76
CA ASP A 350 12.56 2.17 8.41
C ASP A 350 11.57 3.34 8.36
N ASN A 351 11.10 3.72 7.18
CA ASN A 351 10.09 4.77 7.01
C ASN A 351 9.04 4.42 5.94
N GLY A 352 9.20 3.27 5.25
CA GLY A 352 8.32 2.83 4.17
C GLY A 352 8.53 3.54 2.83
N ASP A 353 9.54 4.41 2.70
CA ASP A 353 9.91 5.03 1.44
C ASP A 353 10.72 4.03 0.60
N ALA A 354 10.16 3.63 -0.55
CA ALA A 354 10.85 2.72 -1.46
C ALA A 354 12.20 3.25 -1.95
N THR A 355 12.38 4.57 -1.96
CA THR A 355 13.61 5.25 -2.43
C THR A 355 14.64 5.50 -1.32
N ASP A 356 14.31 5.22 -0.06
CA ASP A 356 15.26 5.36 1.04
C ASP A 356 16.23 4.18 1.06
N LEU A 357 17.47 4.41 0.62
CA LEU A 357 18.55 3.43 0.56
C LEU A 357 19.39 3.36 1.85
N VAL A 358 19.06 4.15 2.87
CA VAL A 358 19.76 4.10 4.16
C VAL A 358 19.62 2.71 4.79
N SER A 359 20.72 2.16 5.30
CA SER A 359 20.71 0.83 5.95
C SER A 359 19.63 0.74 7.03
N PHE A 360 18.94 -0.40 7.12
CA PHE A 360 17.97 -0.65 8.18
C PHE A 360 18.59 -0.60 9.59
N GLN A 361 19.87 -0.88 9.71
CA GLN A 361 20.60 -0.82 11.00
C GLN A 361 20.97 0.61 11.42
N SER A 362 20.71 1.63 10.58
CA SER A 362 20.99 3.02 10.92
C SER A 362 20.12 3.46 12.11
N THR A 363 20.72 4.17 13.04
CA THR A 363 20.00 4.86 14.13
C THR A 363 19.54 6.27 13.75
N THR A 364 19.68 6.63 12.50
CA THR A 364 19.14 7.89 11.93
C THR A 364 18.28 7.56 10.71
N ARG A 365 17.06 8.08 10.69
CA ARG A 365 16.10 7.88 9.61
C ARG A 365 15.35 9.17 9.31
N LYS A 366 15.17 9.52 8.04
CA LYS A 366 14.22 10.57 7.68
C LYS A 366 12.80 10.06 7.91
N ALA A 367 11.93 10.90 8.44
CA ALA A 367 10.50 10.63 8.35
C ALA A 367 10.08 10.63 6.86
N TYR A 368 9.19 9.74 6.50
CA TYR A 368 8.55 9.71 5.19
C TYR A 368 7.06 9.96 5.36
N ASN A 369 6.62 11.09 4.81
CA ASN A 369 5.24 11.57 4.96
C ASN A 369 4.77 11.53 6.42
N GLY A 370 5.62 12.12 7.29
CA GLY A 370 5.35 12.31 8.71
C GLY A 370 5.65 11.12 9.61
N MET A 371 6.11 9.98 9.08
CA MET A 371 6.25 8.74 9.85
C MET A 371 7.63 8.09 9.70
N ALA A 372 8.05 7.37 10.74
CA ALA A 372 9.16 6.42 10.73
C ALA A 372 8.89 5.27 11.70
N LEU A 373 9.59 4.17 11.52
CA LEU A 373 9.54 2.98 12.38
C LEU A 373 10.89 2.74 13.02
N ILE A 374 10.87 2.33 14.30
CA ILE A 374 12.05 1.79 15.00
C ILE A 374 11.68 0.45 15.63
N ILE A 375 12.53 -0.54 15.45
CA ILE A 375 12.37 -1.88 15.97
C ILE A 375 13.42 -2.09 17.07
N VAL A 376 12.97 -2.52 18.25
CA VAL A 376 13.82 -2.78 19.39
C VAL A 376 13.69 -4.20 19.90
N ARG A 377 14.76 -4.71 20.51
CA ARG A 377 14.86 -6.05 21.07
C ARG A 377 15.45 -5.99 22.49
N GLY A 378 14.95 -6.84 23.39
CA GLY A 378 15.54 -7.02 24.71
C GLY A 378 16.83 -7.83 24.67
N ILE A 379 17.80 -7.49 25.53
CA ILE A 379 19.03 -8.29 25.70
C ILE A 379 18.68 -9.56 26.45
N LYS A 380 19.11 -10.72 25.92
CA LYS A 380 18.84 -12.03 26.50
C LYS A 380 19.26 -12.11 27.98
N GLY A 381 18.31 -12.54 28.81
CA GLY A 381 18.54 -12.74 30.25
C GLY A 381 18.69 -11.45 31.07
N LYS A 382 18.41 -10.29 30.49
CA LYS A 382 18.50 -8.99 31.19
C LYS A 382 17.12 -8.31 31.24
N PRO A 383 16.32 -8.60 32.27
CA PRO A 383 15.06 -7.88 32.47
C PRO A 383 15.29 -6.42 32.85
N GLY A 384 14.29 -5.56 32.62
CA GLY A 384 14.35 -4.15 32.97
C GLY A 384 13.53 -3.27 32.08
N LYS A 385 13.73 -1.95 32.13
CA LYS A 385 13.02 -0.97 31.33
C LYS A 385 13.92 -0.44 30.22
N ILE A 386 13.51 -0.62 28.98
CA ILE A 386 14.07 0.07 27.82
C ILE A 386 13.38 1.44 27.70
N THR A 387 14.16 2.48 27.42
CA THR A 387 13.64 3.79 27.01
C THR A 387 14.28 4.18 25.69
N VAL A 388 13.46 4.41 24.67
CA VAL A 388 13.86 4.92 23.36
C VAL A 388 13.54 6.40 23.27
N ARG A 389 14.48 7.18 22.71
CA ARG A 389 14.32 8.62 22.46
C ARG A 389 14.50 8.90 20.99
N ALA A 390 13.73 9.85 20.48
CA ALA A 390 13.80 10.35 19.11
C ALA A 390 14.02 11.85 19.12
N ILE A 391 15.07 12.30 18.45
CA ILE A 391 15.50 13.71 18.42
C ILE A 391 15.58 14.15 16.96
N SER A 392 15.05 15.33 16.68
CA SER A 392 15.18 16.03 15.39
C SER A 392 15.37 17.52 15.66
N ASP A 393 16.17 18.17 14.85
CA ASP A 393 16.52 19.58 15.02
C ASP A 393 15.23 20.45 14.91
N GLY A 394 15.05 21.36 15.87
CA GLY A 394 13.89 22.23 15.96
C GLY A 394 12.60 21.59 16.46
N LEU A 395 12.59 20.30 16.80
CA LEU A 395 11.41 19.59 17.30
C LEU A 395 11.52 19.22 18.77
N ARG A 396 10.41 19.24 19.49
CA ARG A 396 10.35 18.65 20.82
C ARG A 396 10.57 17.14 20.71
N MET A 397 11.53 16.62 21.51
CA MET A 397 11.92 15.22 21.57
C MET A 397 10.73 14.31 21.91
N GLY A 398 10.65 13.17 21.24
CA GLY A 398 9.78 12.05 21.58
C GLY A 398 10.46 11.00 22.42
N SER A 399 9.69 10.25 23.22
CA SER A 399 10.18 9.07 23.93
C SER A 399 9.10 8.01 24.10
N SER A 400 9.52 6.74 24.14
CA SER A 400 8.68 5.58 24.44
C SER A 400 9.42 4.62 25.34
N SER A 401 8.71 3.84 26.16
CA SER A 401 9.30 2.89 27.10
C SER A 401 8.63 1.52 27.03
N ILE A 402 9.43 0.47 27.12
CA ILE A 402 9.02 -0.93 27.03
C ILE A 402 9.63 -1.69 28.18
N VAL A 403 8.88 -2.58 28.81
CA VAL A 403 9.36 -3.47 29.88
C VAL A 403 9.89 -4.76 29.26
N VAL A 404 11.12 -5.13 29.60
CA VAL A 404 11.71 -6.44 29.28
C VAL A 404 11.51 -7.37 30.48
N ARG A 405 10.86 -8.51 30.28
CA ARG A 405 10.53 -9.48 31.34
C ARG A 405 11.28 -10.79 31.17
#